data_ef43df3e024a43904fe58c4291e19841
#
_entry.id   ef43df3e024a43904fe58c4291e19841
#
_cell.length_a   1.000
_cell.length_b   1.000
_cell.length_c   1.000
_cell.angle_alpha   90.00
_cell.angle_beta   90.00
_cell.angle_gamma   90.00
#
_symmetry.space_group_name_H-M   'P 1'
#
loop_
_entity.id
_entity.type
_entity.pdbx_description
1 polymer ?
#
loop_
_entity_poly.entity_id
_entity_poly.type
_entity_poly.pdbx_seq_one_letter_code
_entity_poly.pdbx_strand_id
1 'polypeptide(L)' 'EELGELQAALSRYLHDPLKHPDIAPIIDEIADVQIMIRQLAIIFGTTAVEQRLEYKLMRLASMLDKWKGEDHAT' A
#
# COMPACT_ATOMS: atom_id res chain seq x y z
N GLU A 1 11.22 9.98 2.77
CA GLU A 1 11.65 10.17 1.38
C GLU A 1 11.11 9.10 0.44
N GLU A 2 11.23 7.82 0.80
CA GLU A 2 10.75 6.75 -0.05
C GLU A 2 9.25 6.84 -0.31
N LEU A 3 8.48 7.18 0.72
CA LEU A 3 7.03 7.37 0.55
C LEU A 3 6.73 8.57 -0.35
N GLY A 4 7.52 9.63 -0.22
CA GLY A 4 7.37 10.81 -1.07
C GLY A 4 7.69 10.50 -2.52
N GLU A 5 8.72 9.69 -2.76
CA GLU A 5 9.10 9.28 -4.11
C GLU A 5 8.04 8.39 -4.75
N LEU A 6 7.46 7.45 -3.99
CA LEU A 6 6.36 6.63 -4.47
C LEU A 6 5.15 7.49 -4.80
N GLN A 7 4.79 8.42 -3.93
CA GLN A 7 3.66 9.31 -4.14
C GLN A 7 3.87 10.15 -5.41
N ALA A 8 5.08 10.65 -5.63
CA ALA A 8 5.40 11.43 -6.82
C ALA A 8 5.28 10.60 -8.09
N ALA A 9 5.78 9.36 -8.06
CA ALA A 9 5.70 8.47 -9.22
C ALA A 9 4.25 8.14 -9.57
N LEU A 10 3.44 7.83 -8.57
CA LEU A 10 2.01 7.56 -8.76
C LEU A 10 1.28 8.78 -9.30
N SER A 11 1.59 9.96 -8.77
CA SER A 11 0.96 11.20 -9.20
C SER A 11 1.23 11.48 -10.66
N ARG A 12 2.48 11.30 -11.12
CA ARG A 12 2.82 11.48 -12.51
C ARG A 12 2.05 10.53 -13.43
N TYR A 13 1.97 9.26 -13.04
CA TYR A 13 1.25 8.25 -13.81
C TYR A 13 -0.24 8.56 -13.89
N LEU A 14 -0.86 8.91 -12.77
CA LEU A 14 -2.30 9.13 -12.70
C LEU A 14 -2.74 10.42 -13.41
N HIS A 15 -1.90 11.45 -13.38
CA HIS A 15 -2.25 12.72 -14.01
C HIS A 15 -2.08 12.71 -15.52
N ASP A 16 -1.10 11.98 -16.03
CA ASP A 16 -0.84 11.94 -17.47
C ASP A 16 -0.32 10.57 -17.90
N PRO A 17 -1.20 9.54 -17.95
CA PRO A 17 -0.78 8.19 -18.33
C PRO A 17 -0.21 8.10 -19.75
N LEU A 18 -0.65 8.98 -20.66
CA LEU A 18 -0.14 8.97 -22.04
C LEU A 18 1.29 9.48 -22.11
N LYS A 19 1.65 10.40 -21.23
CA LYS A 19 3.00 10.96 -21.17
C LYS A 19 3.93 10.11 -20.31
N HIS A 20 3.37 9.39 -19.32
CA HIS A 20 4.13 8.54 -18.42
C HIS A 20 3.53 7.11 -18.39
N PRO A 21 3.58 6.40 -19.55
CA PRO A 21 2.93 5.07 -19.62
C PRO A 21 3.71 3.95 -18.97
N ASP A 22 4.98 4.18 -18.64
CA ASP A 22 5.84 3.16 -18.04
C ASP A 22 5.60 3.05 -16.55
N ILE A 23 5.25 1.84 -16.09
CA ILE A 23 4.99 1.58 -14.67
C ILE A 23 6.25 1.13 -13.90
N ALA A 24 7.37 0.94 -14.60
CA ALA A 24 8.61 0.49 -13.96
C ALA A 24 9.06 1.41 -12.82
N PRO A 25 9.00 2.76 -12.94
CA PRO A 25 9.33 3.62 -11.82
C PRO A 25 8.45 3.41 -10.60
N ILE A 26 7.18 3.10 -10.81
CA ILE A 26 6.25 2.83 -9.70
C ILE A 26 6.63 1.53 -9.01
N ILE A 27 6.94 0.50 -9.76
CA ILE A 27 7.36 -0.80 -9.23
C ILE A 27 8.64 -0.67 -8.40
N ASP A 28 9.62 0.07 -8.92
CA ASP A 28 10.87 0.33 -8.20
C ASP A 28 10.61 1.03 -6.87
N GLU A 29 9.76 2.04 -6.87
CA GLU A 29 9.45 2.79 -5.64
C GLU A 29 8.68 1.94 -4.64
N ILE A 30 7.80 1.06 -5.10
CA ILE A 30 7.12 0.12 -4.21
C ILE A 30 8.13 -0.79 -3.51
N ALA A 31 9.11 -1.30 -4.26
CA ALA A 31 10.15 -2.14 -3.70
C ALA A 31 10.97 -1.38 -2.64
N ASP A 32 11.35 -0.15 -2.92
CA ASP A 32 12.10 0.68 -1.99
C ASP A 32 11.30 0.96 -0.71
N VAL A 33 10.02 1.24 -0.84
CA VAL A 33 9.15 1.46 0.32
C VAL A 33 9.04 0.19 1.16
N GLN A 34 8.92 -0.97 0.53
CA GLN A 34 8.86 -2.23 1.27
C GLN A 34 10.13 -2.48 2.08
N ILE A 35 11.28 -2.18 1.51
CA ILE A 35 12.56 -2.30 2.21
C ILE A 35 12.60 -1.36 3.42
N MET A 36 12.20 -0.12 3.22
CA MET A 36 12.14 0.87 4.30
C MET A 36 11.22 0.41 5.43
N ILE A 37 10.04 -0.10 5.08
CA ILE A 37 9.06 -0.57 6.06
C ILE A 37 9.63 -1.74 6.87
N ARG A 38 10.33 -2.68 6.22
CA ARG A 38 10.96 -3.80 6.92
C ARG A 38 12.03 -3.33 7.89
N GLN A 39 12.82 -2.34 7.50
CA GLN A 39 13.82 -1.75 8.38
C GLN A 39 13.18 -1.11 9.61
N LEU A 40 12.11 -0.35 9.41
CA LEU A 40 11.37 0.27 10.51
C LEU A 40 10.74 -0.78 11.42
N ALA A 41 10.22 -1.86 10.87
CA ALA A 41 9.65 -2.94 11.66
C ALA A 41 10.69 -3.59 12.55
N ILE A 42 11.92 -3.77 12.05
CA ILE A 42 13.01 -4.30 12.85
C ILE A 42 13.34 -3.36 14.01
N ILE A 43 13.38 -2.06 13.73
CA ILE A 43 13.70 -1.05 14.75
C ILE A 43 12.62 -0.99 15.86
N PHE A 44 11.35 -1.02 15.48
CA PHE A 44 10.25 -0.82 16.40
C PHE A 44 9.58 -2.10 16.91
N GLY A 45 9.94 -3.24 16.36
CA GLY A 45 9.45 -4.54 16.80
C GLY A 45 8.66 -5.27 15.74
N THR A 46 9.27 -6.28 15.11
CA THR A 46 8.65 -7.06 14.04
C THR A 46 7.34 -7.71 14.49
N THR A 47 7.34 -8.33 15.67
CA THR A 47 6.17 -9.03 16.19
C THR A 47 5.01 -8.06 16.42
N ALA A 48 5.28 -6.90 17.02
CA ALA A 48 4.26 -5.90 17.27
C ALA A 48 3.63 -5.38 15.97
N VAL A 49 4.47 -5.14 14.97
CA VAL A 49 3.99 -4.70 13.66
C VAL A 49 3.13 -5.77 13.00
N GLU A 50 3.57 -7.03 13.02
CA GLU A 50 2.83 -8.14 12.43
C GLU A 50 1.49 -8.37 13.10
N GLN A 51 1.44 -8.30 14.43
CA GLN A 51 0.19 -8.45 15.17
C GLN A 51 -0.80 -7.35 14.82
N ARG A 52 -0.31 -6.12 14.71
CA ARG A 52 -1.17 -5.00 14.36
C ARG A 52 -1.65 -5.08 12.91
N LEU A 53 -0.78 -5.51 12.02
CA LEU A 53 -1.15 -5.72 10.62
C LEU A 53 -2.24 -6.79 10.50
N GLU A 54 -2.08 -7.92 11.20
CA GLU A 54 -3.08 -8.98 11.21
C GLU A 54 -4.44 -8.48 11.69
N TYR A 55 -4.45 -7.72 12.79
CA TYR A 55 -5.67 -7.12 13.31
C TYR A 55 -6.36 -6.24 12.26
N LYS A 56 -5.59 -5.39 11.60
CA LYS A 56 -6.13 -4.46 10.61
C LYS A 56 -6.63 -5.19 9.36
N LEU A 57 -5.95 -6.25 8.94
CA LEU A 57 -6.40 -7.06 7.80
C LEU A 57 -7.71 -7.78 8.13
N MET A 58 -7.85 -8.30 9.33
CA MET A 58 -9.10 -8.94 9.76
C MET A 58 -10.24 -7.93 9.80
N ARG A 59 -9.95 -6.73 10.30
CA ARG A 59 -10.93 -5.66 10.34
C ARG A 59 -11.38 -5.26 8.93
N LEU A 60 -10.43 -5.16 8.00
CA LEU A 60 -10.74 -4.84 6.61
C LEU A 60 -11.60 -5.93 5.98
N ALA A 61 -11.27 -7.20 6.20
CA ALA A 61 -12.05 -8.32 5.69
C ALA A 61 -13.49 -8.28 6.22
N SER A 62 -13.66 -7.97 7.50
CA SER A 62 -14.98 -7.84 8.12
C SER A 62 -15.78 -6.70 7.48
N MET A 63 -15.13 -5.57 7.21
CA MET A 63 -15.78 -4.44 6.57
C MET A 63 -16.22 -4.77 5.14
N LEU A 64 -15.40 -5.51 4.39
CA LEU A 64 -15.74 -5.93 3.04
C LEU A 64 -16.90 -6.91 3.03
N ASP A 65 -16.94 -7.85 3.96
CA ASP A 65 -18.06 -8.78 4.09
C ASP A 65 -19.37 -8.03 4.41
N LYS A 66 -19.29 -7.06 5.30
CA LYS A 66 -20.45 -6.23 5.64
C LYS A 66 -20.92 -5.43 4.42
N TRP A 67 -19.99 -4.88 3.66
CA TRP A 67 -20.32 -4.13 2.46
C TRP A 67 -21.01 -5.01 1.43
N LYS A 68 -20.53 -6.25 1.23
CA LYS A 68 -21.16 -7.22 0.32
C LYS A 68 -22.56 -7.60 0.79
N GLY A 69 -22.73 -7.75 2.12
CA GLY A 69 -24.02 -8.06 2.71
C GLY A 69 -25.07 -6.98 2.51
N GLU A 70 -24.65 -5.74 2.25
CA GLU A 70 -25.54 -4.62 1.95
C GLU A 70 -25.92 -4.53 0.48
N ASP A 71 -25.51 -5.52 -0.33
CA ASP A 71 -25.88 -5.65 -1.73
C ASP A 71 -25.43 -4.47 -2.61
N HIS A 72 -24.20 -4.04 -2.40
CA HIS A 72 -23.60 -2.98 -3.23
C HIS A 72 -23.12 -3.47 -4.58
N ALA A 73 -23.15 -4.77 -4.83
CA ALA A 73 -22.55 -5.39 -5.99
C ALA A 73 -23.41 -5.29 -7.26
N THR A 74 -24.58 -4.76 -7.14
CA THR A 74 -25.46 -4.52 -8.29
C THR A 74 -25.23 -3.16 -8.89
#